data_3f6d8bd6bfaf5e8df58d374780364982
#
_entry.id   3f6d8bd6bfaf5e8df58d374780364982
#
_cell.length_a   1.000
_cell.length_b   1.000
_cell.length_c   1.000
_cell.angle_alpha   90.00
_cell.angle_beta   90.00
_cell.angle_gamma   90.00
#
_symmetry.space_group_name_H-M   'P 1'
#
loop_
_entity.id
_entity.type
_entity.pdbx_description
1 polymer ?
#
loop_
_entity_poly.entity_id
_entity_poly.type
_entity_poly.pdbx_seq_one_letter_code
_entity_poly.pdbx_strand_id
1 'polypeptide(L)'
;ERANAPATIKALPTPVVPTQPTAPGWGPVDASLEDMVVVVSTGEVSTWGSGRTRREAELGMSGGDDVELTAAGVLELAWGMGLLTWHDSPRPGWYDTDGEMVEESDILERYRDEVVARCGIREFVDDGVIAPDAEEDVAVYLDHDITLTVADEATARTLETEDPEHTLVAPDAETGEWTVTRLTGSLVRVPRRAALTRTVGGQFPIDFDPQRWGIPAAMVEGMDPIASWNLVTTVDAFLSAGFSPAELLAAVHPSDVASTQGTGFGGMESMRKMFVGRLLGQDRPSDILQEALPNVVAAHVMQSYIGGYGAMVQPVSACATAAVSIEEGWDKIALGKADVVVAGAIDDISVESVVGFGNMNATAEAASMYAKGISARHFSRANDRRRGGFVEAEGGGTVILARAGVAARLGLPVAGVIGFVSSYADGAHTSIP
;
A
#
# COMPACT_ATOMS: atom_id res chain seq x y z
N GLU A 1 -22.64 -38.84 8.80
CA GLU A 1 -23.25 -38.73 7.44
C GLU A 1 -24.05 -37.43 7.21
N ARG A 2 -24.31 -36.60 8.23
CA ARG A 2 -24.97 -35.28 8.06
C ARG A 2 -24.00 -34.10 7.80
N ALA A 3 -22.71 -34.28 7.89
CA ALA A 3 -21.74 -33.20 7.74
C ALA A 3 -21.35 -32.85 6.29
N ASN A 4 -21.74 -33.67 5.31
CA ASN A 4 -21.31 -33.51 3.90
C ASN A 4 -22.46 -33.36 2.90
N ALA A 5 -23.67 -33.02 3.33
CA ALA A 5 -24.69 -32.61 2.37
C ALA A 5 -24.35 -31.21 1.87
N PRO A 6 -24.18 -30.99 0.56
CA PRO A 6 -23.98 -29.65 0.05
C PRO A 6 -25.14 -28.78 0.50
N ALA A 7 -24.85 -27.64 1.07
CA ALA A 7 -25.85 -26.66 1.41
C ALA A 7 -26.60 -26.31 0.14
N THR A 8 -27.88 -26.71 0.08
CA THR A 8 -28.74 -26.33 -1.04
C THR A 8 -29.03 -24.84 -0.87
N ILE A 9 -28.22 -24.01 -1.50
CA ILE A 9 -28.54 -22.61 -1.65
C ILE A 9 -29.86 -22.59 -2.41
N LYS A 10 -30.93 -22.18 -1.74
CA LYS A 10 -32.21 -21.92 -2.43
C LYS A 10 -31.90 -20.91 -3.51
N ALA A 11 -32.15 -21.26 -4.77
CA ALA A 11 -32.07 -20.31 -5.85
C ALA A 11 -32.82 -19.04 -5.41
N LEU A 12 -32.10 -17.91 -5.40
CA LEU A 12 -32.74 -16.62 -5.17
C LEU A 12 -33.84 -16.48 -6.22
N PRO A 13 -35.03 -15.98 -5.84
CA PRO A 13 -36.10 -15.75 -6.81
C PRO A 13 -35.49 -14.88 -7.93
N THR A 14 -35.71 -15.28 -9.18
CA THR A 14 -35.28 -14.50 -10.34
C THR A 14 -35.78 -13.06 -10.13
N PRO A 15 -34.87 -12.07 -10.11
CA PRO A 15 -35.29 -10.70 -9.92
C PRO A 15 -36.32 -10.37 -11.01
N VAL A 16 -37.49 -9.88 -10.64
CA VAL A 16 -38.40 -9.30 -11.60
C VAL A 16 -37.73 -7.99 -12.06
N VAL A 17 -37.04 -8.06 -13.16
CA VAL A 17 -36.48 -6.85 -13.78
C VAL A 17 -37.64 -5.97 -14.16
N PRO A 18 -37.78 -4.74 -13.64
CA PRO A 18 -38.83 -3.84 -14.05
C PRO A 18 -38.75 -3.68 -15.57
N THR A 19 -39.87 -3.75 -16.26
CA THR A 19 -39.94 -3.63 -17.72
C THR A 19 -39.55 -2.23 -18.26
N GLN A 20 -39.37 -1.27 -17.35
CA GLN A 20 -38.67 -0.03 -17.62
C GLN A 20 -37.55 0.11 -16.63
N PRO A 21 -36.28 0.23 -17.07
CA PRO A 21 -35.22 0.65 -16.17
C PRO A 21 -35.65 2.02 -15.63
N THR A 22 -35.91 2.10 -14.34
CA THR A 22 -35.83 3.40 -13.67
C THR A 22 -34.43 3.88 -13.99
N ALA A 23 -34.35 4.94 -14.79
CA ALA A 23 -33.06 5.58 -15.04
C ALA A 23 -32.41 5.74 -13.69
N PRO A 24 -31.17 5.25 -13.48
CA PRO A 24 -30.48 5.55 -12.25
C PRO A 24 -30.59 7.04 -12.09
N GLY A 25 -31.00 7.50 -10.89
CA GLY A 25 -31.07 8.93 -10.62
C GLY A 25 -29.68 9.48 -10.77
N TRP A 26 -29.39 9.98 -11.95
CA TRP A 26 -28.13 10.67 -12.28
C TRP A 26 -28.13 11.98 -11.53
N GLY A 27 -27.82 11.95 -10.24
CA GLY A 27 -27.74 13.13 -9.41
C GLY A 27 -28.95 14.07 -9.44
N PRO A 28 -29.05 15.03 -8.59
CA PRO A 28 -30.10 16.04 -8.67
C PRO A 28 -29.87 16.90 -9.91
N VAL A 29 -30.62 16.66 -10.97
CA VAL A 29 -30.61 17.49 -12.20
C VAL A 29 -30.99 18.94 -11.87
N ASP A 30 -31.61 19.16 -10.71
CA ASP A 30 -32.05 20.44 -10.18
C ASP A 30 -31.20 20.98 -9.03
N ALA A 31 -30.01 20.40 -8.78
CA ALA A 31 -29.08 20.94 -7.76
C ALA A 31 -28.59 22.33 -8.19
N SER A 32 -28.62 23.27 -7.26
CA SER A 32 -27.94 24.56 -7.44
C SER A 32 -26.47 24.30 -7.78
N LEU A 33 -25.88 25.08 -8.68
CA LEU A 33 -24.46 24.99 -8.99
C LEU A 33 -23.59 25.12 -7.73
N GLU A 34 -24.06 25.87 -6.73
CA GLU A 34 -23.37 26.05 -5.43
C GLU A 34 -23.33 24.79 -4.58
N ASP A 35 -24.29 23.87 -4.78
CA ASP A 35 -24.40 22.61 -4.02
C ASP A 35 -23.69 21.43 -4.69
N MET A 36 -23.18 21.63 -5.90
CA MET A 36 -22.41 20.60 -6.59
C MET A 36 -21.12 20.25 -5.84
N VAL A 37 -20.66 19.02 -6.00
CA VAL A 37 -19.38 18.58 -5.47
C VAL A 37 -18.32 18.72 -6.56
N VAL A 38 -17.26 19.44 -6.24
CA VAL A 38 -16.13 19.70 -7.15
C VAL A 38 -14.87 19.02 -6.66
N VAL A 39 -14.02 18.63 -7.59
CA VAL A 39 -12.65 18.21 -7.35
C VAL A 39 -11.79 19.47 -7.33
N VAL A 40 -11.18 19.74 -6.18
CA VAL A 40 -10.27 20.88 -5.99
C VAL A 40 -8.89 20.51 -6.51
N SER A 41 -8.38 19.38 -6.10
CA SER A 41 -7.04 18.90 -6.48
C SER A 41 -6.91 17.41 -6.27
N THR A 42 -5.81 16.86 -6.77
CA THR A 42 -5.40 15.47 -6.54
C THR A 42 -3.93 15.41 -6.19
N GLY A 43 -3.57 14.46 -5.33
CA GLY A 43 -2.19 14.06 -5.06
C GLY A 43 -2.06 12.56 -5.24
N GLU A 44 -0.90 12.10 -5.63
CA GLU A 44 -0.67 10.71 -5.97
C GLU A 44 0.75 10.27 -5.60
N VAL A 45 0.87 9.02 -5.20
CA VAL A 45 2.13 8.29 -5.19
C VAL A 45 1.94 6.97 -5.90
N SER A 46 2.88 6.63 -6.76
CA SER A 46 2.81 5.45 -7.62
C SER A 46 4.21 4.87 -7.86
N THR A 47 4.26 3.81 -8.64
CA THR A 47 5.52 3.18 -9.08
C THR A 47 6.44 4.12 -9.89
N TRP A 48 5.94 5.27 -10.29
CA TRP A 48 6.66 6.35 -10.98
C TRP A 48 6.66 7.65 -10.16
N GLY A 49 6.58 7.56 -8.84
CA GLY A 49 6.53 8.74 -7.97
C GLY A 49 5.18 9.45 -8.00
N SER A 50 5.18 10.76 -8.18
CA SER A 50 3.95 11.57 -8.19
C SER A 50 3.10 11.36 -9.45
N GLY A 51 1.87 11.87 -9.44
CA GLY A 51 1.01 11.85 -10.62
C GLY A 51 1.57 12.63 -11.82
N ARG A 52 2.51 13.54 -11.61
CA ARG A 52 3.21 14.27 -12.68
C ARG A 52 4.20 13.35 -13.39
N THR A 53 5.11 12.74 -12.64
CA THR A 53 6.13 11.83 -13.17
C THR A 53 5.54 10.56 -13.73
N ARG A 54 4.45 10.02 -13.14
CA ARG A 54 3.72 8.89 -13.70
C ARG A 54 3.15 9.20 -15.09
N ARG A 55 2.50 10.36 -15.25
CA ARG A 55 1.95 10.75 -16.57
C ARG A 55 3.03 10.92 -17.62
N GLU A 56 4.19 11.46 -17.26
CA GLU A 56 5.33 11.55 -18.17
C GLU A 56 5.81 10.17 -18.59
N ALA A 57 6.01 9.26 -17.61
CA ALA A 57 6.45 7.90 -17.88
C ALA A 57 5.46 7.13 -18.76
N GLU A 58 4.15 7.23 -18.50
CA GLU A 58 3.11 6.58 -19.31
C GLU A 58 3.08 7.09 -20.76
N LEU A 59 3.27 8.38 -20.95
CA LEU A 59 3.32 9.00 -22.29
C LEU A 59 4.65 8.69 -23.00
N GLY A 60 5.73 8.53 -22.24
CA GLY A 60 7.09 8.24 -22.74
C GLY A 60 7.35 6.77 -23.05
N MET A 61 6.42 5.86 -22.73
CA MET A 61 6.55 4.43 -23.04
C MET A 61 6.32 4.17 -24.52
N SER A 62 7.37 3.80 -25.24
CA SER A 62 7.33 3.55 -26.69
C SER A 62 7.20 2.07 -27.08
N GLY A 63 6.83 1.19 -26.14
CA GLY A 63 6.65 -0.25 -26.35
C GLY A 63 7.90 -1.11 -26.15
N GLY A 64 9.04 -0.52 -25.84
CA GLY A 64 10.26 -1.15 -25.32
C GLY A 64 10.40 -0.94 -23.81
N ASP A 65 11.50 -1.42 -23.24
CA ASP A 65 11.80 -1.22 -21.81
C ASP A 65 12.29 0.21 -21.49
N ASP A 66 12.54 0.99 -22.51
CA ASP A 66 12.98 2.39 -22.37
C ASP A 66 11.78 3.32 -22.16
N VAL A 67 11.97 4.32 -21.29
CA VAL A 67 10.95 5.31 -20.94
C VAL A 67 11.55 6.71 -21.11
N GLU A 68 10.91 7.53 -21.90
CA GLU A 68 11.31 8.93 -22.06
C GLU A 68 10.70 9.77 -20.92
N LEU A 69 11.60 10.45 -20.18
CA LEU A 69 11.24 11.40 -19.13
C LEU A 69 11.79 12.77 -19.47
N THR A 70 11.13 13.83 -19.05
CA THR A 70 11.68 15.19 -19.11
C THR A 70 12.75 15.40 -18.04
N ALA A 71 13.56 16.43 -18.18
CA ALA A 71 14.54 16.82 -17.16
C ALA A 71 13.87 17.09 -15.80
N ALA A 72 12.66 17.67 -15.78
CA ALA A 72 11.89 17.92 -14.57
C ALA A 72 11.43 16.62 -13.91
N GLY A 73 10.95 15.64 -14.69
CA GLY A 73 10.54 14.33 -14.17
C GLY A 73 11.73 13.56 -13.59
N VAL A 74 12.89 13.57 -14.27
CA VAL A 74 14.10 12.94 -13.75
C VAL A 74 14.56 13.63 -12.47
N LEU A 75 14.55 14.97 -12.42
CA LEU A 75 14.90 15.73 -11.22
C LEU A 75 13.99 15.38 -10.03
N GLU A 76 12.67 15.37 -10.24
CA GLU A 76 11.69 15.05 -9.17
C GLU A 76 11.91 13.63 -8.62
N LEU A 77 12.10 12.65 -9.51
CA LEU A 77 12.35 11.27 -9.10
C LEU A 77 13.72 11.11 -8.41
N ALA A 78 14.78 11.70 -8.96
CA ALA A 78 16.10 11.64 -8.34
C ALA A 78 16.14 12.30 -6.96
N TRP A 79 15.40 13.40 -6.78
CA TRP A 79 15.23 14.02 -5.47
C TRP A 79 14.44 13.12 -4.52
N GLY A 80 13.33 12.56 -4.95
CA GLY A 80 12.50 11.65 -4.14
C GLY A 80 13.24 10.40 -3.69
N MET A 81 14.14 9.87 -4.52
CA MET A 81 15.01 8.72 -4.22
C MET A 81 16.27 9.09 -3.43
N GLY A 82 16.50 10.36 -3.10
CA GLY A 82 17.69 10.80 -2.40
C GLY A 82 18.99 10.84 -3.23
N LEU A 83 18.91 10.62 -4.55
CA LEU A 83 20.07 10.77 -5.44
C LEU A 83 20.53 12.22 -5.56
N LEU A 84 19.59 13.16 -5.37
CA LEU A 84 19.82 14.59 -5.36
C LEU A 84 19.21 15.24 -4.13
N THR A 85 19.90 16.23 -3.57
CA THR A 85 19.41 17.04 -2.45
C THR A 85 19.66 18.51 -2.75
N TRP A 86 18.67 19.36 -2.50
CA TRP A 86 18.84 20.80 -2.59
C TRP A 86 19.50 21.37 -1.32
N HIS A 87 20.52 22.20 -1.49
CA HIS A 87 21.12 22.96 -0.41
C HIS A 87 21.05 24.45 -0.71
N ASP A 88 20.64 25.24 0.32
CA ASP A 88 20.58 26.72 0.21
C ASP A 88 21.93 27.38 0.50
N SER A 89 22.80 26.72 1.22
CA SER A 89 24.08 27.24 1.71
C SER A 89 25.14 26.13 1.74
N PRO A 90 26.41 26.45 1.49
CA PRO A 90 26.99 27.79 1.20
C PRO A 90 26.72 28.30 -0.23
N ARG A 91 26.41 27.42 -1.17
CA ARG A 91 26.04 27.73 -2.55
C ARG A 91 24.71 27.04 -2.87
N PRO A 92 23.63 27.80 -3.18
CA PRO A 92 22.37 27.23 -3.57
C PRO A 92 22.51 26.34 -4.82
N GLY A 93 21.95 25.13 -4.76
CA GLY A 93 22.02 24.20 -5.90
C GLY A 93 21.71 22.77 -5.51
N TRP A 94 21.69 21.92 -6.52
CA TRP A 94 21.54 20.48 -6.37
C TRP A 94 22.89 19.82 -6.09
N TYR A 95 22.88 18.87 -5.18
CA TYR A 95 24.06 18.10 -4.78
C TYR A 95 23.76 16.62 -4.85
N ASP A 96 24.71 15.84 -5.31
CA ASP A 96 24.62 14.38 -5.32
C ASP A 96 24.95 13.77 -3.96
N THR A 97 24.96 12.44 -3.90
CA THR A 97 25.26 11.67 -2.68
C THR A 97 26.71 11.82 -2.21
N ASP A 98 27.61 12.21 -3.09
CA ASP A 98 29.03 12.46 -2.77
C ASP A 98 29.26 13.91 -2.30
N GLY A 99 28.21 14.74 -2.32
CA GLY A 99 28.26 16.16 -1.95
C GLY A 99 28.83 17.06 -3.05
N GLU A 100 28.85 16.58 -4.29
CA GLU A 100 29.23 17.34 -5.46
C GLU A 100 28.06 18.08 -6.08
N MET A 101 28.25 19.35 -6.45
CA MET A 101 27.22 20.14 -7.06
C MET A 101 26.92 19.67 -8.49
N VAL A 102 25.65 19.51 -8.82
CA VAL A 102 25.14 19.07 -10.12
C VAL A 102 24.38 20.22 -10.78
N GLU A 103 24.76 20.58 -11.97
CA GLU A 103 24.04 21.60 -12.76
C GLU A 103 22.74 21.00 -13.30
N GLU A 104 21.66 21.77 -13.29
CA GLU A 104 20.33 21.28 -13.74
C GLU A 104 20.34 20.78 -15.19
N SER A 105 21.18 21.36 -16.05
CA SER A 105 21.36 20.92 -17.45
C SER A 105 21.86 19.50 -17.59
N ASP A 106 22.57 18.99 -16.59
CA ASP A 106 23.27 17.70 -16.65
C ASP A 106 22.46 16.57 -15.99
N ILE A 107 21.41 16.93 -15.23
CA ILE A 107 20.60 15.98 -14.45
C ILE A 107 19.98 14.91 -15.36
N LEU A 108 19.38 15.30 -16.47
CA LEU A 108 18.74 14.35 -17.38
C LEU A 108 19.72 13.31 -17.92
N GLU A 109 20.88 13.73 -18.40
CA GLU A 109 21.88 12.82 -18.95
C GLU A 109 22.50 11.93 -17.87
N ARG A 110 22.71 12.47 -16.67
CA ARG A 110 23.41 11.78 -15.58
C ARG A 110 22.53 10.76 -14.86
N TYR A 111 21.25 11.05 -14.65
CA TYR A 111 20.38 10.24 -13.75
C TYR A 111 19.26 9.49 -14.45
N ARG A 112 18.90 9.79 -15.71
CA ARG A 112 17.75 9.18 -16.38
C ARG A 112 17.75 7.66 -16.32
N ASP A 113 18.84 7.03 -16.70
CA ASP A 113 18.90 5.57 -16.81
C ASP A 113 18.79 4.90 -15.44
N GLU A 114 19.39 5.47 -14.40
CA GLU A 114 19.29 5.00 -13.03
C GLU A 114 17.86 5.17 -12.48
N VAL A 115 17.25 6.33 -12.70
CA VAL A 115 15.86 6.63 -12.30
C VAL A 115 14.91 5.65 -12.97
N VAL A 116 15.03 5.44 -14.29
CA VAL A 116 14.17 4.51 -15.03
C VAL A 116 14.33 3.07 -14.53
N ALA A 117 15.55 2.65 -14.20
CA ALA A 117 15.81 1.31 -13.68
C ALA A 117 15.19 1.07 -12.29
N ARG A 118 15.09 2.12 -11.46
CA ARG A 118 14.55 2.06 -10.10
C ARG A 118 13.03 2.24 -10.02
N CYS A 119 12.34 2.54 -11.12
CA CYS A 119 10.90 2.84 -11.17
C CYS A 119 10.09 1.77 -11.91
N GLY A 120 8.79 1.78 -11.66
CA GLY A 120 7.80 1.02 -12.42
C GLY A 120 7.65 -0.43 -11.96
N ILE A 121 7.13 -1.25 -12.88
CA ILE A 121 6.98 -2.69 -12.66
C ILE A 121 8.34 -3.35 -12.82
N ARG A 122 8.78 -4.08 -11.80
CA ARG A 122 10.09 -4.73 -11.75
C ARG A 122 10.07 -5.98 -10.89
N GLU A 123 11.11 -6.78 -10.95
CA GLU A 123 11.29 -7.91 -10.05
C GLU A 123 11.44 -7.41 -8.60
N PHE A 124 10.91 -8.19 -7.67
CA PHE A 124 11.16 -7.95 -6.25
C PHE A 124 12.64 -8.19 -5.95
N VAL A 125 13.22 -7.27 -5.22
CA VAL A 125 14.55 -7.41 -4.64
C VAL A 125 14.35 -7.72 -3.17
N ASP A 126 15.19 -8.53 -2.59
CA ASP A 126 15.16 -8.78 -1.15
C ASP A 126 15.47 -7.49 -0.40
N ASP A 127 14.42 -6.85 0.10
CA ASP A 127 14.46 -5.62 0.91
C ASP A 127 14.09 -5.87 2.38
N GLY A 128 13.95 -7.16 2.75
CA GLY A 128 13.52 -7.59 4.07
C GLY A 128 12.00 -7.57 4.28
N VAL A 129 11.22 -6.98 3.37
CA VAL A 129 9.74 -7.01 3.37
C VAL A 129 9.25 -8.09 2.42
N ILE A 130 9.76 -8.09 1.20
CA ILE A 130 9.48 -9.14 0.21
C ILE A 130 10.80 -9.80 -0.17
N ALA A 131 11.02 -11.02 0.31
CA ALA A 131 12.15 -11.84 -0.07
C ALA A 131 11.68 -12.96 -1.01
N PRO A 132 11.96 -12.88 -2.32
CA PRO A 132 11.47 -13.87 -3.29
C PRO A 132 11.94 -15.30 -3.00
N ASP A 133 13.01 -15.46 -2.26
CA ASP A 133 13.68 -16.73 -1.97
C ASP A 133 14.01 -16.84 -0.47
N ALA A 134 13.07 -16.41 0.39
CA ALA A 134 13.29 -16.39 1.84
C ALA A 134 13.36 -17.78 2.44
N GLU A 135 14.27 -17.96 3.41
CA GLU A 135 14.19 -19.03 4.38
C GLU A 135 13.31 -18.57 5.54
N GLU A 136 12.17 -19.18 5.70
CA GLU A 136 11.24 -18.90 6.80
C GLU A 136 11.29 -20.02 7.82
N ASP A 137 11.35 -19.67 9.09
CA ASP A 137 11.19 -20.63 10.18
C ASP A 137 9.71 -20.95 10.36
N VAL A 138 9.33 -22.16 10.03
CA VAL A 138 7.97 -22.67 10.24
C VAL A 138 7.90 -23.42 11.56
N ALA A 139 6.96 -23.04 12.41
CA ALA A 139 6.65 -23.76 13.63
C ALA A 139 5.89 -25.06 13.29
N VAL A 140 6.41 -26.19 13.71
CA VAL A 140 5.79 -27.50 13.55
C VAL A 140 5.72 -28.21 14.89
N TYR A 141 4.63 -28.95 15.13
CA TYR A 141 4.50 -29.81 16.28
C TYR A 141 5.06 -31.20 15.94
N LEU A 142 5.90 -31.73 16.82
CA LEU A 142 6.43 -33.08 16.64
C LEU A 142 5.33 -34.13 16.86
N ASP A 143 5.21 -35.06 15.96
CA ASP A 143 4.33 -36.22 16.06
C ASP A 143 5.01 -37.46 16.70
N HIS A 144 6.34 -37.36 16.88
CA HIS A 144 7.16 -38.35 17.59
C HIS A 144 8.35 -37.67 18.25
N ASP A 145 8.98 -38.38 19.22
CA ASP A 145 10.13 -37.86 19.92
C ASP A 145 11.35 -37.81 18.99
N ILE A 146 12.09 -36.69 19.07
CA ILE A 146 13.39 -36.55 18.38
C ILE A 146 14.50 -36.34 19.39
N THR A 147 15.65 -36.96 19.14
CA THR A 147 16.85 -36.83 19.99
C THR A 147 17.97 -36.20 19.16
N LEU A 148 18.62 -35.21 19.74
CA LEU A 148 19.79 -34.53 19.17
C LEU A 148 20.90 -34.44 20.21
N THR A 149 22.14 -34.30 19.77
CA THR A 149 23.32 -34.13 20.62
C THR A 149 23.82 -32.71 20.49
N VAL A 150 24.16 -32.11 21.65
CA VAL A 150 24.74 -30.75 21.70
C VAL A 150 26.06 -30.82 22.49
N ALA A 151 26.98 -29.93 22.16
CA ALA A 151 28.36 -29.99 22.65
C ALA A 151 28.51 -29.66 24.13
N ASP A 152 27.60 -28.90 24.74
CA ASP A 152 27.74 -28.40 26.10
C ASP A 152 26.41 -28.28 26.85
N GLU A 153 26.52 -28.23 28.19
CA GLU A 153 25.38 -28.11 29.10
C GLU A 153 24.60 -26.83 28.91
N ALA A 154 25.26 -25.70 28.59
CA ALA A 154 24.59 -24.41 28.48
C ALA A 154 23.61 -24.42 27.31
N THR A 155 24.02 -24.99 26.19
CA THR A 155 23.16 -25.17 25.00
C THR A 155 22.01 -26.12 25.32
N ALA A 156 22.25 -27.24 26.01
CA ALA A 156 21.21 -28.18 26.41
C ALA A 156 20.16 -27.51 27.31
N ARG A 157 20.60 -26.76 28.32
CA ARG A 157 19.72 -26.03 29.25
C ARG A 157 18.95 -24.89 28.58
N THR A 158 19.55 -24.23 27.61
CA THR A 158 18.84 -23.24 26.83
C THR A 158 17.66 -23.86 26.09
N LEU A 159 17.88 -24.99 25.42
CA LEU A 159 16.83 -25.74 24.73
C LEU A 159 15.74 -26.27 25.67
N GLU A 160 16.12 -26.68 26.88
CA GLU A 160 15.16 -27.10 27.91
C GLU A 160 14.31 -25.92 28.40
N THR A 161 14.91 -24.75 28.56
CA THR A 161 14.20 -23.52 28.99
C THR A 161 13.19 -23.03 27.98
N GLU A 162 13.43 -23.25 26.68
CA GLU A 162 12.49 -22.87 25.60
C GLU A 162 11.17 -23.66 25.66
N ASP A 163 11.21 -24.93 26.01
CA ASP A 163 10.02 -25.80 26.13
C ASP A 163 10.25 -26.84 27.24
N PRO A 164 10.14 -26.43 28.52
CA PRO A 164 10.48 -27.27 29.65
C PRO A 164 9.53 -28.47 29.84
N GLU A 165 8.31 -28.39 29.31
CA GLU A 165 7.33 -29.49 29.42
C GLU A 165 7.60 -30.62 28.43
N HIS A 166 8.28 -30.33 27.32
CA HIS A 166 8.53 -31.30 26.24
C HIS A 166 10.01 -31.49 25.93
N THR A 167 10.92 -31.10 26.84
CA THR A 167 12.35 -31.27 26.62
C THR A 167 13.00 -32.04 27.78
N LEU A 168 13.70 -33.09 27.43
CA LEU A 168 14.52 -33.85 28.37
C LEU A 168 16.00 -33.67 28.03
N VAL A 169 16.82 -33.36 28.99
CA VAL A 169 18.28 -33.24 28.83
C VAL A 169 19.04 -34.22 29.73
N ALA A 170 20.04 -34.84 29.17
CA ALA A 170 20.89 -35.75 29.90
C ALA A 170 22.34 -35.67 29.39
N PRO A 171 23.36 -35.76 30.31
CA PRO A 171 24.74 -35.86 29.88
C PRO A 171 25.02 -37.25 29.31
N ASP A 172 25.80 -37.30 28.21
CA ASP A 172 26.38 -38.53 27.71
C ASP A 172 27.75 -38.79 28.41
N ALA A 173 27.77 -39.82 29.21
CA ALA A 173 28.96 -40.15 30.02
C ALA A 173 30.16 -40.67 29.19
N GLU A 174 29.93 -41.12 27.96
CA GLU A 174 30.98 -41.68 27.10
C GLU A 174 31.64 -40.61 26.24
N THR A 175 30.83 -39.65 25.71
CA THR A 175 31.32 -38.62 24.78
C THR A 175 31.59 -37.28 25.45
N GLY A 176 31.01 -37.05 26.64
CA GLY A 176 31.03 -35.73 27.30
C GLY A 176 30.10 -34.69 26.69
N GLU A 177 29.31 -35.08 25.70
CA GLU A 177 28.28 -34.28 25.07
C GLU A 177 26.96 -34.36 25.86
N TRP A 178 25.97 -33.58 25.44
CA TRP A 178 24.64 -33.61 26.06
C TRP A 178 23.60 -34.07 25.04
N THR A 179 22.75 -34.97 25.51
CA THR A 179 21.58 -35.43 24.72
C THR A 179 20.37 -34.62 25.10
N VAL A 180 19.71 -34.06 24.07
CA VAL A 180 18.45 -33.34 24.19
C VAL A 180 17.37 -34.10 23.45
N THR A 181 16.32 -34.50 24.15
CA THR A 181 15.16 -35.18 23.56
C THR A 181 13.97 -34.23 23.57
N ARG A 182 13.48 -33.88 22.40
CA ARG A 182 12.22 -33.18 22.24
C ARG A 182 11.11 -34.21 22.12
N LEU A 183 10.14 -34.14 23.03
CA LEU A 183 9.03 -35.07 23.10
C LEU A 183 7.94 -34.73 22.06
N THR A 184 7.11 -35.68 21.73
CA THR A 184 5.88 -35.53 20.97
C THR A 184 5.05 -34.37 21.52
N GLY A 185 4.58 -33.48 20.63
CA GLY A 185 3.85 -32.28 21.01
C GLY A 185 4.73 -31.04 21.19
N SER A 186 6.06 -31.20 21.24
CA SER A 186 6.98 -30.07 21.28
C SER A 186 6.85 -29.22 20.00
N LEU A 187 6.87 -27.89 20.17
CA LEU A 187 6.95 -26.94 19.09
C LEU A 187 8.42 -26.76 18.71
N VAL A 188 8.79 -27.15 17.49
CA VAL A 188 10.12 -26.90 16.93
C VAL A 188 10.03 -25.98 15.72
N ARG A 189 11.09 -25.20 15.49
CA ARG A 189 11.21 -24.35 14.30
C ARG A 189 12.03 -25.10 13.25
N VAL A 190 11.48 -25.18 12.06
CA VAL A 190 12.12 -25.84 10.92
C VAL A 190 12.28 -24.83 9.80
N PRO A 191 13.51 -24.60 9.31
CA PRO A 191 13.72 -23.73 8.18
C PRO A 191 12.99 -24.27 6.95
N ARG A 192 12.18 -23.44 6.34
CA ARG A 192 11.46 -23.73 5.11
C ARG A 192 11.84 -22.69 4.06
N ARG A 193 12.27 -23.16 2.92
CA ARG A 193 12.47 -22.30 1.76
C ARG A 193 11.12 -22.04 1.10
N ALA A 194 10.68 -20.79 1.12
CA ALA A 194 9.47 -20.32 0.45
C ALA A 194 9.87 -19.54 -0.79
N ALA A 195 9.77 -20.17 -1.97
CA ALA A 195 10.01 -19.46 -3.23
C ALA A 195 8.69 -18.88 -3.76
N LEU A 196 8.68 -17.59 -4.04
CA LEU A 196 7.56 -16.94 -4.72
C LEU A 196 7.56 -17.29 -6.20
N THR A 197 6.40 -17.56 -6.76
CA THR A 197 6.20 -17.75 -8.21
C THR A 197 5.74 -16.46 -8.89
N ARG A 198 5.32 -15.48 -8.09
CA ARG A 198 4.96 -14.13 -8.48
C ARG A 198 6.05 -13.22 -7.98
N THR A 199 7.07 -12.99 -8.80
CA THR A 199 8.29 -12.28 -8.41
C THR A 199 8.35 -10.87 -8.98
N VAL A 200 7.27 -10.40 -9.60
CA VAL A 200 7.20 -9.11 -10.28
C VAL A 200 6.00 -8.32 -9.78
N GLY A 201 6.24 -7.09 -9.38
CA GLY A 201 5.24 -6.14 -8.92
C GLY A 201 5.53 -4.70 -9.34
N GLY A 202 4.51 -3.87 -9.25
CA GLY A 202 4.67 -2.42 -9.37
C GLY A 202 5.05 -1.86 -8.01
N GLN A 203 6.30 -1.46 -7.84
CA GLN A 203 6.85 -1.02 -6.55
C GLN A 203 7.14 0.47 -6.59
N PHE A 204 7.03 1.17 -5.45
CA PHE A 204 7.52 2.54 -5.34
C PHE A 204 8.97 2.62 -5.85
N PRO A 205 9.40 3.79 -6.36
CA PRO A 205 10.80 3.95 -6.75
C PRO A 205 11.74 3.53 -5.61
N ILE A 206 12.81 2.81 -5.92
CA ILE A 206 13.77 2.35 -4.91
C ILE A 206 14.33 3.56 -4.15
N ASP A 207 14.41 3.46 -2.83
CA ASP A 207 14.86 4.53 -1.92
C ASP A 207 13.96 5.77 -1.90
N PHE A 208 12.70 5.65 -2.37
CA PHE A 208 11.74 6.75 -2.33
C PHE A 208 11.37 7.05 -0.87
N ASP A 209 11.56 8.30 -0.45
CA ASP A 209 11.55 8.67 0.96
C ASP A 209 10.38 9.63 1.28
N PRO A 210 9.40 9.22 2.13
CA PRO A 210 8.30 10.08 2.57
C PRO A 210 8.76 11.39 3.24
N GLN A 211 9.95 11.40 3.85
CA GLN A 211 10.50 12.58 4.52
C GLN A 211 10.72 13.75 3.56
N ARG A 212 10.90 13.47 2.25
CA ARG A 212 11.04 14.49 1.21
C ARG A 212 9.81 15.40 1.11
N TRP A 213 8.64 14.90 1.49
CA TRP A 213 7.39 15.68 1.58
C TRP A 213 7.22 16.40 2.93
N GLY A 214 8.27 16.49 3.74
CA GLY A 214 8.24 17.18 5.03
C GLY A 214 7.66 16.36 6.17
N ILE A 215 7.46 15.05 6.01
CA ILE A 215 7.02 14.16 7.08
C ILE A 215 8.21 13.90 8.02
N PRO A 216 8.08 14.17 9.34
CA PRO A 216 9.19 13.95 10.27
C PRO A 216 9.65 12.50 10.33
N ALA A 217 10.97 12.27 10.41
CA ALA A 217 11.55 10.92 10.49
C ALA A 217 10.92 10.06 11.59
N ALA A 218 10.73 10.63 12.79
CA ALA A 218 10.10 9.91 13.91
C ALA A 218 8.66 9.47 13.64
N MET A 219 7.93 10.18 12.76
CA MET A 219 6.61 9.73 12.31
C MET A 219 6.73 8.59 11.32
N VAL A 220 7.64 8.68 10.34
CA VAL A 220 7.85 7.61 9.34
C VAL A 220 8.27 6.31 10.05
N GLU A 221 9.16 6.38 11.04
CA GLU A 221 9.60 5.23 11.81
C GLU A 221 8.50 4.60 12.69
N GLY A 222 7.56 5.41 13.18
CA GLY A 222 6.50 4.97 14.09
C GLY A 222 5.23 4.50 13.41
N MET A 223 5.01 4.87 12.14
CA MET A 223 3.80 4.51 11.40
C MET A 223 3.99 3.25 10.55
N ASP A 224 2.88 2.58 10.24
CA ASP A 224 2.88 1.64 9.12
C ASP A 224 3.25 2.37 7.82
N PRO A 225 4.07 1.76 6.94
CA PRO A 225 4.48 2.40 5.68
C PRO A 225 3.32 2.95 4.86
N ILE A 226 2.18 2.23 4.81
CA ILE A 226 0.99 2.67 4.08
C ILE A 226 0.44 4.01 4.61
N ALA A 227 0.51 4.25 5.93
CA ALA A 227 0.07 5.51 6.53
C ALA A 227 0.98 6.67 6.15
N SER A 228 2.29 6.43 6.08
CA SER A 228 3.27 7.41 5.62
C SER A 228 3.01 7.80 4.17
N TRP A 229 2.77 6.84 3.29
CA TRP A 229 2.45 7.09 1.89
C TRP A 229 1.09 7.79 1.70
N ASN A 230 0.11 7.49 2.56
CA ASN A 230 -1.17 8.22 2.55
C ASN A 230 -0.98 9.70 2.92
N LEU A 231 -0.08 10.00 3.86
CA LEU A 231 0.32 11.38 4.15
C LEU A 231 0.96 12.04 2.94
N VAL A 232 1.88 11.36 2.24
CA VAL A 232 2.54 11.88 1.02
C VAL A 232 1.49 12.26 -0.03
N THR A 233 0.53 11.38 -0.32
CA THR A 233 -0.53 11.70 -1.30
C THR A 233 -1.38 12.89 -0.87
N THR A 234 -1.62 13.03 0.43
CA THR A 234 -2.39 14.16 0.96
C THR A 234 -1.59 15.46 0.88
N VAL A 235 -0.32 15.44 1.26
CA VAL A 235 0.58 16.61 1.11
C VAL A 235 0.67 17.02 -0.37
N ASP A 236 0.86 16.08 -1.29
CA ASP A 236 0.90 16.34 -2.73
C ASP A 236 -0.41 16.96 -3.24
N ALA A 237 -1.57 16.51 -2.72
CA ALA A 237 -2.87 17.09 -3.06
C ALA A 237 -2.98 18.57 -2.61
N PHE A 238 -2.54 18.90 -1.39
CA PHE A 238 -2.54 20.28 -0.90
C PHE A 238 -1.53 21.15 -1.66
N LEU A 239 -0.34 20.66 -1.95
CA LEU A 239 0.64 21.35 -2.78
C LEU A 239 0.10 21.63 -4.19
N SER A 240 -0.57 20.65 -4.79
CA SER A 240 -1.22 20.79 -6.09
C SER A 240 -2.39 21.76 -6.07
N ALA A 241 -3.09 21.89 -4.96
CA ALA A 241 -4.16 22.86 -4.75
C ALA A 241 -3.65 24.31 -4.56
N GLY A 242 -2.38 24.45 -4.14
CA GLY A 242 -1.76 25.76 -3.91
C GLY A 242 -2.15 26.43 -2.60
N PHE A 243 -2.66 25.69 -1.62
CA PHE A 243 -2.94 26.17 -0.27
C PHE A 243 -2.58 25.11 0.78
N SER A 244 -2.34 25.54 1.99
CA SER A 244 -2.03 24.68 3.13
C SER A 244 -3.30 24.30 3.93
N PRO A 245 -3.26 23.22 4.73
CA PRO A 245 -4.33 22.92 5.69
C PRO A 245 -4.62 24.08 6.65
N ALA A 246 -3.61 24.84 7.08
CA ALA A 246 -3.78 25.96 7.97
C ALA A 246 -4.58 27.10 7.31
N GLU A 247 -4.33 27.39 6.04
CA GLU A 247 -5.11 28.37 5.28
C GLU A 247 -6.56 27.90 5.07
N LEU A 248 -6.77 26.62 4.80
CA LEU A 248 -8.11 26.03 4.72
C LEU A 248 -8.88 26.23 6.03
N LEU A 249 -8.27 25.85 7.17
CA LEU A 249 -8.91 25.93 8.49
C LEU A 249 -9.08 27.36 9.02
N ALA A 250 -8.41 28.35 8.44
CA ALA A 250 -8.68 29.76 8.70
C ALA A 250 -10.01 30.23 8.08
N ALA A 251 -10.52 29.52 7.07
CA ALA A 251 -11.70 29.90 6.30
C ALA A 251 -12.87 28.90 6.40
N VAL A 252 -12.60 27.64 6.74
CA VAL A 252 -13.57 26.56 6.91
C VAL A 252 -13.47 26.07 8.35
N HIS A 253 -14.63 25.93 9.03
CA HIS A 253 -14.61 25.41 10.40
C HIS A 253 -14.08 23.97 10.42
N PRO A 254 -13.19 23.61 11.37
CA PRO A 254 -12.58 22.27 11.39
C PRO A 254 -13.56 21.09 11.44
N SER A 255 -14.79 21.27 11.93
CA SER A 255 -15.84 20.24 11.92
C SER A 255 -16.41 19.99 10.53
N ASP A 256 -16.22 20.93 9.59
CA ASP A 256 -16.77 20.85 8.24
C ASP A 256 -15.71 20.32 7.23
N VAL A 257 -14.54 19.93 7.75
CA VAL A 257 -13.48 19.21 7.02
C VAL A 257 -13.49 17.75 7.44
N ALA A 258 -13.86 16.87 6.52
CA ALA A 258 -14.00 15.44 6.75
C ALA A 258 -12.94 14.62 6.01
N SER A 259 -12.75 13.36 6.41
CA SER A 259 -11.93 12.39 5.69
C SER A 259 -12.73 11.12 5.40
N THR A 260 -12.59 10.63 4.17
CA THR A 260 -13.13 9.33 3.75
C THR A 260 -12.04 8.47 3.10
N GLN A 261 -10.76 8.75 3.38
CA GLN A 261 -9.64 7.95 2.88
C GLN A 261 -9.70 6.51 3.40
N GLY A 262 -9.41 5.55 2.55
CA GLY A 262 -9.49 4.13 2.82
C GLY A 262 -8.26 3.32 2.40
N THR A 263 -8.31 2.03 2.71
CA THR A 263 -7.32 1.04 2.29
C THR A 263 -8.01 -0.31 2.13
N GLY A 264 -7.55 -1.15 1.22
CA GLY A 264 -8.10 -2.48 1.01
C GLY A 264 -7.70 -3.49 2.08
N PHE A 265 -6.49 -3.35 2.64
CA PHE A 265 -5.91 -4.31 3.59
C PHE A 265 -5.62 -3.70 4.98
N GLY A 266 -5.31 -2.42 5.08
CA GLY A 266 -4.80 -1.80 6.29
C GLY A 266 -3.28 -1.94 6.44
N GLY A 267 -2.76 -1.74 7.64
CA GLY A 267 -1.33 -1.83 7.96
C GLY A 267 -0.85 -3.28 7.99
N MET A 268 -0.59 -3.86 6.82
CA MET A 268 -0.19 -5.28 6.69
C MET A 268 1.19 -5.54 7.28
N GLU A 269 2.11 -4.62 7.15
CA GLU A 269 3.45 -4.77 7.73
C GLU A 269 3.40 -4.75 9.26
N SER A 270 2.62 -3.83 9.84
CA SER A 270 2.38 -3.78 11.28
C SER A 270 1.65 -5.03 11.78
N MET A 271 0.69 -5.54 11.02
CA MET A 271 -0.01 -6.78 11.34
C MET A 271 0.95 -7.98 11.33
N ARG A 272 1.81 -8.07 10.32
CA ARG A 272 2.85 -9.10 10.23
C ARG A 272 3.82 -9.02 11.40
N LYS A 273 4.35 -7.84 11.72
CA LYS A 273 5.20 -7.61 12.90
C LYS A 273 4.49 -8.01 14.19
N MET A 274 3.20 -7.71 14.32
CA MET A 274 2.43 -8.04 15.52
C MET A 274 2.23 -9.54 15.70
N PHE A 275 1.91 -10.29 14.65
CA PHE A 275 1.63 -11.72 14.73
C PHE A 275 2.88 -12.59 14.53
N VAL A 276 3.59 -12.42 13.44
CA VAL A 276 4.77 -13.22 13.09
C VAL A 276 5.93 -12.87 14.01
N GLY A 277 6.19 -11.58 14.25
CA GLY A 277 7.21 -11.13 15.18
C GLY A 277 7.03 -11.70 16.60
N ARG A 278 5.77 -11.85 17.05
CA ARG A 278 5.50 -12.53 18.33
C ARG A 278 5.94 -13.99 18.33
N LEU A 279 5.63 -14.71 17.25
CA LEU A 279 5.99 -16.13 17.13
C LEU A 279 7.50 -16.31 17.02
N LEU A 280 8.20 -15.35 16.41
CA LEU A 280 9.66 -15.36 16.26
C LEU A 280 10.42 -14.75 17.47
N GLY A 281 9.71 -14.28 18.50
CA GLY A 281 10.32 -13.67 19.68
C GLY A 281 11.02 -12.33 19.39
N GLN A 282 10.59 -11.61 18.35
CA GLN A 282 11.13 -10.30 17.98
C GLN A 282 10.52 -9.18 18.82
N ASP A 283 11.28 -8.12 19.06
CA ASP A 283 10.78 -6.91 19.71
C ASP A 283 9.73 -6.22 18.84
N ARG A 284 8.73 -5.63 19.50
CA ARG A 284 7.61 -4.95 18.82
C ARG A 284 7.38 -3.57 19.43
N PRO A 285 7.09 -2.54 18.62
CA PRO A 285 6.64 -1.27 19.12
C PRO A 285 5.40 -1.41 20.00
N SER A 286 5.24 -0.51 20.98
CA SER A 286 4.12 -0.55 21.92
C SER A 286 2.75 -0.23 21.26
N ASP A 287 2.77 0.50 20.16
CA ASP A 287 1.62 0.98 19.39
C ASP A 287 1.31 0.14 18.14
N ILE A 288 2.04 -0.94 17.90
CA ILE A 288 1.91 -1.80 16.72
C ILE A 288 0.47 -2.24 16.42
N LEU A 289 -0.35 -2.48 17.47
CA LEU A 289 -1.76 -2.81 17.29
C LEU A 289 -2.54 -1.67 16.64
N GLN A 290 -2.23 -0.44 17.02
CA GLN A 290 -2.88 0.74 16.47
C GLN A 290 -2.55 0.89 14.99
N GLU A 291 -1.28 0.75 14.64
CA GLU A 291 -0.80 0.87 13.25
C GLU A 291 -1.34 -0.24 12.33
N ALA A 292 -1.68 -1.42 12.88
CA ALA A 292 -2.32 -2.49 12.10
C ALA A 292 -3.80 -2.22 11.75
N LEU A 293 -4.44 -1.19 12.34
CA LEU A 293 -5.85 -0.91 12.12
C LEU A 293 -6.06 -0.04 10.88
N PRO A 294 -6.93 -0.44 9.95
CA PRO A 294 -7.18 0.33 8.72
C PRO A 294 -7.54 1.80 8.94
N ASN A 295 -8.30 2.12 10.00
CA ASN A 295 -8.72 3.50 10.28
C ASN A 295 -7.59 4.44 10.69
N VAL A 296 -6.45 3.92 11.11
CA VAL A 296 -5.30 4.72 11.53
C VAL A 296 -4.64 5.40 10.33
N VAL A 297 -4.68 4.78 9.17
CA VAL A 297 -4.19 5.36 7.91
C VAL A 297 -4.80 6.74 7.64
N ALA A 298 -6.12 6.87 7.80
CA ALA A 298 -6.81 8.16 7.67
C ALA A 298 -6.66 9.05 8.92
N ALA A 299 -6.51 8.44 10.10
CA ALA A 299 -6.35 9.19 11.34
C ALA A 299 -5.07 10.04 11.36
N HIS A 300 -3.96 9.51 10.89
CA HIS A 300 -2.70 10.26 10.78
C HIS A 300 -2.85 11.52 9.92
N VAL A 301 -3.58 11.44 8.82
CA VAL A 301 -3.86 12.60 7.98
C VAL A 301 -4.62 13.68 8.74
N MET A 302 -5.70 13.31 9.41
CA MET A 302 -6.55 14.27 10.10
C MET A 302 -5.89 14.85 11.36
N GLN A 303 -5.19 14.01 12.13
CA GLN A 303 -4.61 14.42 13.42
C GLN A 303 -3.26 15.11 13.25
N SER A 304 -2.42 14.62 12.34
CA SER A 304 -1.03 15.04 12.27
C SER A 304 -0.76 16.09 11.18
N TYR A 305 -1.62 16.19 10.17
CA TYR A 305 -1.40 17.10 9.05
C TYR A 305 -2.49 18.16 8.89
N ILE A 306 -3.77 17.75 8.84
CA ILE A 306 -4.86 18.69 8.58
C ILE A 306 -5.28 19.43 9.86
N GLY A 307 -5.44 18.72 10.98
CA GLY A 307 -5.94 19.30 12.23
C GLY A 307 -7.46 19.48 12.28
N GLY A 308 -8.19 18.91 11.31
CA GLY A 308 -9.65 18.90 11.29
C GLY A 308 -10.22 17.84 12.25
N TYR A 309 -11.47 18.04 12.67
CA TYR A 309 -12.20 17.09 13.51
C TYR A 309 -13.63 16.83 12.98
N GLY A 310 -13.82 16.95 11.68
CA GLY A 310 -15.04 16.57 11.01
C GLY A 310 -15.24 15.05 10.97
N ALA A 311 -16.26 14.60 10.25
CA ALA A 311 -16.55 13.18 10.11
C ALA A 311 -15.35 12.43 9.49
N MET A 312 -14.98 11.32 10.12
CA MET A 312 -13.97 10.41 9.59
C MET A 312 -14.61 9.05 9.38
N VAL A 313 -14.68 8.61 8.12
CA VAL A 313 -15.19 7.30 7.71
C VAL A 313 -14.14 6.66 6.83
N GLN A 314 -13.88 5.40 7.09
CA GLN A 314 -12.88 4.68 6.33
C GLN A 314 -13.51 3.51 5.59
N PRO A 315 -13.70 3.62 4.27
CA PRO A 315 -14.15 2.50 3.46
C PRO A 315 -13.08 1.42 3.37
N VAL A 316 -13.53 0.17 3.37
CA VAL A 316 -12.75 -1.01 3.02
C VAL A 316 -13.59 -1.77 1.99
N SER A 317 -13.25 -1.61 0.72
CA SER A 317 -14.02 -2.14 -0.41
C SER A 317 -13.10 -2.80 -1.45
N ALA A 318 -12.06 -3.48 -0.95
CA ALA A 318 -11.04 -4.11 -1.76
C ALA A 318 -10.51 -3.17 -2.87
N CYS A 319 -10.41 -3.63 -4.12
CA CYS A 319 -9.91 -2.82 -5.24
C CYS A 319 -10.74 -1.56 -5.54
N ALA A 320 -12.00 -1.49 -5.07
CA ALA A 320 -12.90 -0.35 -5.28
C ALA A 320 -12.82 0.70 -4.18
N THR A 321 -11.97 0.53 -3.16
CA THR A 321 -11.93 1.39 -1.97
C THR A 321 -11.82 2.88 -2.31
N ALA A 322 -10.98 3.26 -3.27
CA ALA A 322 -10.83 4.67 -3.66
C ALA A 322 -12.11 5.26 -4.26
N ALA A 323 -12.82 4.50 -5.11
CA ALA A 323 -14.08 4.95 -5.70
C ALA A 323 -15.18 5.09 -4.64
N VAL A 324 -15.28 4.12 -3.71
CA VAL A 324 -16.22 4.18 -2.57
C VAL A 324 -15.86 5.33 -1.64
N SER A 325 -14.58 5.62 -1.43
CA SER A 325 -14.15 6.79 -0.66
C SER A 325 -14.63 8.10 -1.26
N ILE A 326 -14.58 8.23 -2.58
CA ILE A 326 -15.07 9.41 -3.30
C ILE A 326 -16.60 9.52 -3.18
N GLU A 327 -17.33 8.39 -3.30
CA GLU A 327 -18.79 8.34 -3.09
C GLU A 327 -19.18 8.80 -1.69
N GLU A 328 -18.53 8.24 -0.66
CA GLU A 328 -18.74 8.65 0.73
C GLU A 328 -18.44 10.13 0.95
N GLY A 329 -17.38 10.65 0.32
CA GLY A 329 -17.05 12.07 0.35
C GLY A 329 -18.11 12.94 -0.31
N TRP A 330 -18.60 12.52 -1.46
CA TRP A 330 -19.68 13.18 -2.18
C TRP A 330 -20.95 13.23 -1.32
N ASP A 331 -21.31 12.11 -0.69
CA ASP A 331 -22.49 12.01 0.20
C ASP A 331 -22.36 12.94 1.41
N LYS A 332 -21.18 13.07 2.02
CA LYS A 332 -20.96 13.99 3.14
C LYS A 332 -21.24 15.43 2.74
N ILE A 333 -20.77 15.85 1.56
CA ILE A 333 -20.98 17.20 1.05
C ILE A 333 -22.44 17.40 0.66
N ALA A 334 -23.04 16.46 -0.09
CA ALA A 334 -24.42 16.54 -0.56
C ALA A 334 -25.43 16.60 0.59
N LEU A 335 -25.16 15.88 1.68
CA LEU A 335 -25.99 15.86 2.89
C LEU A 335 -25.69 17.03 3.86
N GLY A 336 -24.78 17.94 3.52
CA GLY A 336 -24.42 19.08 4.35
C GLY A 336 -23.66 18.71 5.63
N LYS A 337 -22.99 17.56 5.65
CA LYS A 337 -22.18 17.09 6.79
C LYS A 337 -20.74 17.55 6.74
N ALA A 338 -20.29 18.01 5.59
CA ALA A 338 -18.97 18.60 5.37
C ALA A 338 -19.02 19.60 4.22
N ASP A 339 -18.14 20.57 4.23
CA ASP A 339 -17.89 21.49 3.15
C ASP A 339 -16.68 21.10 2.30
N VAL A 340 -15.70 20.43 2.94
CA VAL A 340 -14.49 19.91 2.30
C VAL A 340 -14.27 18.48 2.77
N VAL A 341 -13.91 17.59 1.85
CA VAL A 341 -13.59 16.20 2.17
C VAL A 341 -12.26 15.80 1.53
N VAL A 342 -11.41 15.17 2.33
CA VAL A 342 -10.20 14.50 1.85
C VAL A 342 -10.58 13.04 1.60
N ALA A 343 -10.66 12.65 0.34
CA ALA A 343 -11.06 11.32 -0.12
C ALA A 343 -9.90 10.61 -0.82
N GLY A 344 -9.98 9.31 -0.98
CA GLY A 344 -9.00 8.52 -1.71
C GLY A 344 -8.72 7.19 -1.07
N ALA A 345 -7.70 6.50 -1.55
CA ALA A 345 -7.22 5.28 -0.94
C ALA A 345 -5.76 5.02 -1.31
N ILE A 346 -5.14 4.15 -0.53
CA ILE A 346 -3.80 3.66 -0.74
C ILE A 346 -3.70 2.21 -0.34
N ASP A 347 -2.89 1.46 -1.06
CA ASP A 347 -2.48 0.10 -0.69
C ASP A 347 -1.00 -0.11 -1.08
N ASP A 348 -0.35 -1.02 -0.36
CA ASP A 348 1.00 -1.50 -0.62
C ASP A 348 0.99 -2.97 -1.06
N ILE A 349 2.18 -3.51 -1.34
CA ILE A 349 2.38 -4.92 -1.60
C ILE A 349 2.94 -5.58 -0.35
N SER A 350 2.34 -6.70 0.05
CA SER A 350 2.86 -7.54 1.12
C SER A 350 3.12 -8.97 0.62
N VAL A 351 3.97 -9.72 1.32
CA VAL A 351 4.17 -11.15 1.02
C VAL A 351 2.85 -11.90 1.07
N GLU A 352 2.00 -11.57 2.04
CA GLU A 352 0.70 -12.19 2.24
C GLU A 352 -0.24 -11.94 1.05
N SER A 353 -0.24 -10.73 0.48
CA SER A 353 -1.05 -10.42 -0.71
C SER A 353 -0.52 -11.16 -1.94
N VAL A 354 0.80 -11.13 -2.17
CA VAL A 354 1.45 -11.83 -3.30
C VAL A 354 1.17 -13.33 -3.27
N VAL A 355 1.31 -13.96 -2.10
CA VAL A 355 1.02 -15.39 -1.91
C VAL A 355 -0.49 -15.66 -2.04
N GLY A 356 -1.32 -14.82 -1.43
CA GLY A 356 -2.78 -14.97 -1.46
C GLY A 356 -3.35 -14.90 -2.86
N PHE A 357 -3.06 -13.85 -3.62
CA PHE A 357 -3.50 -13.71 -5.01
C PHE A 357 -2.83 -14.71 -5.96
N GLY A 358 -1.57 -15.10 -5.66
CA GLY A 358 -0.89 -16.17 -6.36
C GLY A 358 -1.62 -17.51 -6.22
N ASN A 359 -2.05 -17.88 -5.00
CA ASN A 359 -2.81 -19.10 -4.73
C ASN A 359 -4.21 -19.09 -5.39
N MET A 360 -4.81 -17.92 -5.56
CA MET A 360 -6.05 -17.75 -6.33
C MET A 360 -5.82 -17.84 -7.84
N ASN A 361 -4.56 -17.93 -8.29
CA ASN A 361 -4.15 -17.85 -9.70
C ASN A 361 -4.66 -16.58 -10.42
N ALA A 362 -4.76 -15.49 -9.68
CA ALA A 362 -5.28 -14.21 -10.16
C ALA A 362 -4.17 -13.31 -10.74
N THR A 363 -2.93 -13.48 -10.28
CA THR A 363 -1.77 -12.68 -10.67
C THR A 363 -0.89 -13.36 -11.71
N ALA A 364 -0.16 -12.55 -12.47
CA ALA A 364 0.74 -13.01 -13.52
C ALA A 364 1.93 -13.78 -12.92
N GLU A 365 2.12 -15.04 -13.36
CA GLU A 365 3.26 -15.85 -12.98
C GLU A 365 4.49 -15.47 -13.80
N ALA A 366 5.61 -15.19 -13.13
CA ALA A 366 6.82 -14.69 -13.77
C ALA A 366 7.38 -15.63 -14.86
N ALA A 367 7.55 -16.92 -14.54
CA ALA A 367 8.08 -17.89 -15.49
C ALA A 367 7.22 -18.01 -16.77
N SER A 368 5.89 -18.01 -16.61
CA SER A 368 4.94 -18.04 -17.72
C SER A 368 5.02 -16.81 -18.61
N MET A 369 5.19 -15.62 -18.00
CA MET A 369 5.30 -14.37 -18.74
C MET A 369 6.63 -14.26 -19.48
N TYR A 370 7.74 -14.64 -18.86
CA TYR A 370 9.05 -14.69 -19.52
C TYR A 370 9.07 -15.69 -20.67
N ALA A 371 8.44 -16.85 -20.51
CA ALA A 371 8.29 -17.83 -21.60
C ALA A 371 7.54 -17.28 -22.83
N LYS A 372 6.69 -16.27 -22.64
CA LYS A 372 6.02 -15.54 -23.73
C LYS A 372 6.87 -14.41 -24.33
N GLY A 373 8.11 -14.23 -23.86
CA GLY A 373 9.01 -13.16 -24.29
C GLY A 373 8.57 -11.77 -23.80
N ILE A 374 7.91 -11.69 -22.65
CA ILE A 374 7.45 -10.43 -22.05
C ILE A 374 8.40 -10.10 -20.90
N SER A 375 8.99 -8.90 -20.92
CA SER A 375 9.83 -8.41 -19.82
C SER A 375 8.97 -7.96 -18.63
N ALA A 376 9.57 -7.93 -17.44
CA ALA A 376 8.90 -7.58 -16.18
C ALA A 376 8.09 -6.28 -16.30
N ARG A 377 8.67 -5.23 -16.86
CA ARG A 377 8.04 -3.91 -17.05
C ARG A 377 6.67 -3.97 -17.75
N HIS A 378 6.45 -4.99 -18.56
CA HIS A 378 5.24 -5.16 -19.39
C HIS A 378 4.32 -6.28 -18.92
N PHE A 379 4.43 -6.78 -17.70
CA PHE A 379 3.56 -7.83 -17.16
C PHE A 379 2.11 -7.37 -17.00
N SER A 380 1.88 -6.12 -16.64
CA SER A 380 0.54 -5.53 -16.62
C SER A 380 0.06 -5.28 -18.06
N ARG A 381 -0.87 -6.09 -18.53
CA ARG A 381 -1.29 -6.14 -19.95
C ARG A 381 -2.80 -6.28 -20.09
N ALA A 382 -3.53 -5.31 -19.61
CA ALA A 382 -4.98 -5.27 -19.81
C ALA A 382 -5.31 -5.38 -21.31
N ASN A 383 -6.31 -6.19 -21.66
CA ASN A 383 -6.78 -6.42 -23.03
C ASN A 383 -5.78 -7.07 -24.02
N ASP A 384 -4.56 -7.43 -23.61
CA ASP A 384 -3.62 -8.20 -24.43
C ASP A 384 -3.94 -9.71 -24.33
N ARG A 385 -3.84 -10.41 -25.47
CA ARG A 385 -4.05 -11.88 -25.52
C ARG A 385 -3.02 -12.67 -24.72
N ARG A 386 -1.84 -12.11 -24.50
CA ARG A 386 -0.72 -12.72 -23.76
C ARG A 386 -0.79 -12.44 -22.27
N ARG A 387 -1.80 -11.73 -21.76
CA ARG A 387 -1.92 -11.45 -20.33
C ARG A 387 -1.88 -12.74 -19.51
N GLY A 388 -1.38 -12.67 -18.29
CA GLY A 388 -1.26 -13.81 -17.39
C GLY A 388 -2.02 -13.63 -16.06
N GLY A 389 -2.75 -12.55 -15.90
CA GLY A 389 -3.37 -12.10 -14.68
C GLY A 389 -3.07 -10.62 -14.45
N PHE A 390 -3.47 -10.08 -13.32
CA PHE A 390 -3.06 -8.73 -12.94
C PHE A 390 -1.66 -8.74 -12.29
N VAL A 391 -1.08 -7.57 -12.10
CA VAL A 391 0.18 -7.35 -11.37
C VAL A 391 -0.15 -6.48 -10.18
N GLU A 392 0.19 -6.93 -8.98
CA GLU A 392 0.04 -6.13 -7.78
C GLU A 392 0.94 -4.90 -7.85
N ALA A 393 0.48 -3.79 -7.30
CA ALA A 393 1.24 -2.55 -7.28
C ALA A 393 1.00 -1.76 -6.01
N GLU A 394 2.05 -1.16 -5.51
CA GLU A 394 2.00 -0.10 -4.50
C GLU A 394 1.48 1.18 -5.12
N GLY A 395 0.69 1.91 -4.38
CA GLY A 395 0.24 3.21 -4.81
C GLY A 395 -1.10 3.63 -4.26
N GLY A 396 -1.40 4.87 -4.47
CA GLY A 396 -2.66 5.47 -4.08
C GLY A 396 -2.75 6.93 -4.41
N GLY A 397 -3.85 7.53 -4.01
CA GLY A 397 -4.08 8.94 -4.25
C GLY A 397 -5.09 9.55 -3.30
N THR A 398 -4.95 10.85 -3.15
CA THR A 398 -5.86 11.72 -2.41
C THR A 398 -6.55 12.66 -3.37
N VAL A 399 -7.84 12.84 -3.20
CA VAL A 399 -8.68 13.81 -3.91
C VAL A 399 -9.27 14.76 -2.88
N ILE A 400 -9.05 16.06 -3.04
CA ILE A 400 -9.72 17.07 -2.23
C ILE A 400 -11.03 17.43 -2.93
N LEU A 401 -12.14 17.13 -2.26
CA LEU A 401 -13.49 17.46 -2.68
C LEU A 401 -13.99 18.69 -1.91
N ALA A 402 -14.75 19.53 -2.56
CA ALA A 402 -15.41 20.65 -1.91
C ALA A 402 -16.82 20.89 -2.45
N ARG A 403 -17.67 21.54 -1.64
CA ARG A 403 -18.90 22.14 -2.12
C ARG A 403 -18.56 23.28 -3.07
N ALA A 404 -19.17 23.36 -4.23
CA ALA A 404 -18.84 24.34 -5.27
C ALA A 404 -18.97 25.79 -4.77
N GLY A 405 -20.01 26.11 -4.00
CA GLY A 405 -20.17 27.42 -3.40
C GLY A 405 -19.05 27.80 -2.41
N VAL A 406 -18.53 26.83 -1.68
CA VAL A 406 -17.35 27.02 -0.79
C VAL A 406 -16.11 27.25 -1.62
N ALA A 407 -15.87 26.40 -2.62
CA ALA A 407 -14.73 26.54 -3.53
C ALA A 407 -14.72 27.92 -4.23
N ALA A 408 -15.86 28.35 -4.74
CA ALA A 408 -15.99 29.67 -5.36
C ALA A 408 -15.75 30.83 -4.39
N ARG A 409 -16.31 30.75 -3.19
CA ARG A 409 -16.13 31.79 -2.15
C ARG A 409 -14.68 31.93 -1.70
N LEU A 410 -13.96 30.80 -1.61
CA LEU A 410 -12.57 30.77 -1.13
C LEU A 410 -11.55 30.93 -2.27
N GLY A 411 -12.00 30.90 -3.53
CA GLY A 411 -11.11 30.94 -4.68
C GLY A 411 -10.26 29.68 -4.84
N LEU A 412 -10.78 28.52 -4.38
CA LEU A 412 -10.10 27.24 -4.55
C LEU A 412 -10.09 26.85 -6.05
N PRO A 413 -9.07 26.16 -6.52
CA PRO A 413 -9.07 25.62 -7.86
C PRO A 413 -10.22 24.61 -8.04
N VAL A 414 -10.73 24.51 -9.27
CA VAL A 414 -11.75 23.53 -9.65
C VAL A 414 -11.23 22.76 -10.85
N ALA A 415 -10.79 21.52 -10.60
CA ALA A 415 -10.31 20.63 -11.66
C ALA A 415 -11.45 19.94 -12.41
N GLY A 416 -12.59 19.75 -11.76
CA GLY A 416 -13.76 19.12 -12.36
C GLY A 416 -14.95 19.09 -11.40
N VAL A 417 -16.09 18.62 -11.92
CA VAL A 417 -17.33 18.42 -11.17
C VAL A 417 -17.64 16.94 -11.15
N ILE A 418 -17.98 16.38 -9.99
CA ILE A 418 -18.45 15.00 -9.89
C ILE A 418 -19.94 14.99 -10.26
N GLY A 419 -20.22 14.57 -11.50
CA GLY A 419 -21.58 14.47 -11.99
C GLY A 419 -22.33 13.24 -11.47
N PHE A 420 -21.60 12.16 -11.22
CA PHE A 420 -22.15 10.91 -10.71
C PHE A 420 -21.04 10.05 -10.10
N VAL A 421 -21.33 9.44 -8.96
CA VAL A 421 -20.54 8.38 -8.35
C VAL A 421 -21.49 7.47 -7.60
N SER A 422 -21.34 6.16 -7.73
CA SER A 422 -22.10 5.16 -6.98
C SER A 422 -21.46 3.79 -7.04
N SER A 423 -21.57 3.04 -5.97
CA SER A 423 -21.12 1.65 -5.88
C SER A 423 -22.30 0.69 -5.92
N TYR A 424 -22.05 -0.49 -6.48
CA TYR A 424 -23.03 -1.56 -6.61
C TYR A 424 -22.39 -2.87 -6.22
N ALA A 425 -23.20 -3.77 -5.63
CA ALA A 425 -22.74 -5.13 -5.39
C ALA A 425 -22.69 -5.94 -6.69
N ASP A 426 -21.74 -6.86 -6.78
CA ASP A 426 -21.49 -7.69 -7.96
C ASP A 426 -22.61 -8.71 -8.27
N GLY A 427 -23.59 -8.85 -7.40
CA GLY A 427 -24.64 -9.84 -7.53
C GLY A 427 -24.25 -11.20 -6.94
N ALA A 428 -24.92 -12.25 -7.40
CA ALA A 428 -24.76 -13.59 -6.83
C ALA A 428 -23.62 -14.35 -7.51
N HIS A 429 -22.43 -14.22 -6.99
CA HIS A 429 -21.29 -15.08 -7.36
C HIS A 429 -20.40 -15.36 -6.14
N THR A 430 -19.45 -16.28 -6.25
CA THR A 430 -18.77 -16.86 -5.09
C THR A 430 -17.38 -16.29 -4.80
N SER A 431 -16.78 -15.50 -5.68
CA SER A 431 -15.42 -14.99 -5.56
C SER A 431 -15.19 -13.88 -6.57
N ILE A 432 -13.94 -13.53 -6.83
CA ILE A 432 -13.56 -12.65 -7.94
C ILE A 432 -14.09 -13.26 -9.25
N PRO A 433 -14.89 -12.53 -10.04
CA PRO A 433 -15.55 -13.05 -11.23
C PRO A 433 -14.59 -13.38 -12.36
#